data_15287b2ec9bee4e3a7e8bae333fc138f
#
_entry.id   15287b2ec9bee4e3a7e8bae333fc138f
#
_cell.length_a   1.000
_cell.length_b   1.000
_cell.length_c   1.000
_cell.angle_alpha   90.00
_cell.angle_beta   90.00
_cell.angle_gamma   90.00
#
_symmetry.space_group_name_H-M   'P 1'
#
loop_
_entity.id
_entity.type
_entity.pdbx_description
1 polymer ?
#
loop_
_entity_poly.entity_id
_entity_poly.type
_entity_poly.pdbx_seq_one_letter_code
_entity_poly.pdbx_strand_id
1 'polypeptide(L)'
;LFDMYDFSILPIEFISNMYEKFIGKENQEDEGAYYTPTFLVDYIVSETIGKKLNESNDYNCKVLDPACGSGIFLVESLPKIIEKYIAINEITDTNTDDFRQALKSIAQENIFGIDKDPSAIQVAIFSVYLTLLDYQKPADIGQFRFPNLMGTNFICSDTFDLNNKDLKALEDKKIHFDYIIGNPPWKRSGIKKQSCCEKYLKQKGYLEKVGNKELAQAFV
;
A
#
# COMPACT_ATOMS: atom_id res chain seq x y z
N LEU A 1 0.57 -17.38 -27.81
CA LEU A 1 -0.54 -17.52 -26.84
C LEU A 1 -1.00 -16.15 -26.34
N PHE A 2 -0.07 -15.24 -26.03
CA PHE A 2 -0.38 -13.90 -25.52
C PHE A 2 -1.08 -13.01 -26.54
N ASP A 3 -0.85 -13.21 -27.85
CA ASP A 3 -1.49 -12.45 -28.93
C ASP A 3 -3.00 -12.77 -29.11
N MET A 4 -3.51 -13.78 -28.39
CA MET A 4 -4.92 -14.19 -28.43
C MET A 4 -5.78 -13.54 -27.33
N TYR A 5 -5.17 -12.84 -26.38
CA TYR A 5 -5.85 -12.24 -25.24
C TYR A 5 -5.57 -10.75 -25.18
N ASP A 6 -6.63 -9.97 -25.03
CA ASP A 6 -6.53 -8.54 -24.77
C ASP A 6 -6.36 -8.31 -23.27
N PHE A 7 -5.12 -8.04 -22.85
CA PHE A 7 -4.79 -7.77 -21.46
C PHE A 7 -5.11 -6.33 -21.02
N SER A 8 -5.47 -5.45 -21.94
CA SER A 8 -5.85 -4.07 -21.63
C SER A 8 -7.14 -3.95 -20.82
N ILE A 9 -7.93 -5.04 -20.78
CA ILE A 9 -9.22 -5.11 -20.08
C ILE A 9 -9.06 -5.66 -18.65
N LEU A 10 -7.87 -6.15 -18.28
CA LEU A 10 -7.67 -6.71 -16.94
C LEU A 10 -7.56 -5.59 -15.89
N PRO A 11 -8.48 -5.54 -14.91
CA PRO A 11 -8.35 -4.62 -13.79
C PRO A 11 -7.04 -4.87 -13.03
N ILE A 12 -6.41 -3.83 -12.55
CA ILE A 12 -5.16 -3.92 -11.77
C ILE A 12 -5.35 -4.81 -10.54
N GLU A 13 -6.52 -4.72 -9.92
CA GLU A 13 -6.92 -5.55 -8.79
C GLU A 13 -6.87 -7.05 -9.11
N PHE A 14 -7.00 -7.42 -10.38
CA PHE A 14 -6.89 -8.82 -10.82
C PHE A 14 -5.50 -9.38 -10.52
N ILE A 15 -4.43 -8.60 -10.66
CA ILE A 15 -3.05 -9.02 -10.40
C ILE A 15 -2.87 -9.24 -8.89
N SER A 16 -3.34 -8.31 -8.07
CA SER A 16 -3.35 -8.45 -6.61
C SER A 16 -4.16 -9.67 -6.17
N ASN A 17 -5.35 -9.85 -6.73
CA ASN A 17 -6.23 -10.99 -6.46
C ASN A 17 -5.62 -12.32 -6.89
N MET A 18 -4.94 -12.36 -8.04
CA MET A 18 -4.26 -13.55 -8.55
C MET A 18 -3.10 -13.93 -7.62
N TYR A 19 -2.27 -12.96 -7.25
CA TYR A 19 -1.17 -13.19 -6.32
C TYR A 19 -1.67 -13.79 -5.01
N GLU A 20 -2.67 -13.19 -4.39
CA GLU A 20 -3.23 -13.66 -3.12
C GLU A 20 -3.88 -15.06 -3.25
N LYS A 21 -4.53 -15.37 -4.38
CA LYS A 21 -5.12 -16.69 -4.62
C LYS A 21 -4.09 -17.78 -4.88
N PHE A 22 -2.98 -17.46 -5.55
CA PHE A 22 -1.97 -18.46 -5.91
C PHE A 22 -0.98 -18.73 -4.78
N ILE A 23 -0.55 -17.71 -4.04
CA ILE A 23 0.38 -17.87 -2.92
C ILE A 23 -0.36 -18.23 -1.63
N GLY A 24 -1.58 -17.75 -1.48
CA GLY A 24 -2.34 -17.89 -0.24
C GLY A 24 -2.75 -19.31 0.14
N LYS A 25 -2.88 -20.25 -0.79
CA LYS A 25 -3.45 -21.56 -0.47
C LYS A 25 -2.54 -22.48 0.36
N GLU A 26 -1.24 -22.38 0.21
CA GLU A 26 -0.30 -23.20 0.99
C GLU A 26 0.16 -22.52 2.30
N ASN A 27 0.10 -21.19 2.38
CA ASN A 27 0.60 -20.44 3.54
C ASN A 27 -0.49 -19.66 4.30
N GLN A 28 -1.73 -19.56 3.79
CA GLN A 28 -2.81 -18.76 4.41
C GLN A 28 -3.19 -19.23 5.82
N GLU A 29 -3.24 -20.54 6.05
CA GLU A 29 -3.62 -21.11 7.36
C GLU A 29 -2.53 -20.86 8.42
N ASP A 30 -1.27 -20.89 8.02
CA ASP A 30 -0.13 -20.72 8.93
C ASP A 30 0.19 -19.24 9.23
N GLU A 31 -0.10 -18.34 8.30
CA GLU A 31 0.28 -16.92 8.42
C GLU A 31 -0.86 -15.97 8.78
N GLY A 32 -2.12 -16.42 8.69
CA GLY A 32 -3.31 -15.60 9.01
C GLY A 32 -3.54 -14.45 8.02
N ALA A 33 -2.98 -14.56 6.80
CA ALA A 33 -3.20 -13.60 5.72
C ALA A 33 -4.55 -13.91 5.05
N TYR A 34 -5.46 -12.95 5.09
CA TYR A 34 -6.79 -13.06 4.48
C TYR A 34 -6.95 -12.00 3.38
N TYR A 35 -7.51 -12.45 2.25
CA TYR A 35 -7.93 -11.57 1.17
C TYR A 35 -8.98 -10.56 1.65
N THR A 36 -8.78 -9.29 1.32
CA THR A 36 -9.77 -8.26 1.57
C THR A 36 -10.63 -8.08 0.30
N PRO A 37 -11.95 -8.34 0.36
CA PRO A 37 -12.82 -8.14 -0.79
C PRO A 37 -12.75 -6.70 -1.33
N THR A 38 -12.64 -6.54 -2.64
CA THR A 38 -12.47 -5.25 -3.30
C THR A 38 -13.55 -4.24 -2.93
N PHE A 39 -14.82 -4.67 -2.83
CA PHE A 39 -15.91 -3.79 -2.43
C PHE A 39 -15.73 -3.18 -1.04
N LEU A 40 -15.08 -3.93 -0.12
CA LEU A 40 -14.78 -3.45 1.23
C LEU A 40 -13.62 -2.45 1.21
N VAL A 41 -12.60 -2.73 0.40
CA VAL A 41 -11.47 -1.80 0.20
C VAL A 41 -11.98 -0.48 -0.38
N ASP A 42 -12.79 -0.53 -1.45
CA ASP A 42 -13.36 0.66 -2.08
C ASP A 42 -14.23 1.46 -1.10
N TYR A 43 -15.06 0.79 -0.30
CA TYR A 43 -15.86 1.44 0.72
C TYR A 43 -14.98 2.17 1.75
N ILE A 44 -13.97 1.48 2.31
CA ILE A 44 -13.07 2.06 3.31
C ILE A 44 -12.30 3.24 2.73
N VAL A 45 -11.71 3.08 1.54
CA VAL A 45 -10.95 4.14 0.88
C VAL A 45 -11.83 5.34 0.53
N SER A 46 -13.07 5.10 0.10
CA SER A 46 -14.03 6.18 -0.20
C SER A 46 -14.44 6.96 1.04
N GLU A 47 -14.74 6.28 2.16
CA GLU A 47 -15.16 6.91 3.43
C GLU A 47 -14.00 7.58 4.19
N THR A 48 -12.75 7.26 3.86
CA THR A 48 -11.56 7.84 4.50
C THR A 48 -10.88 8.83 3.57
N ILE A 49 -10.05 8.36 2.67
CA ILE A 49 -9.23 9.16 1.76
C ILE A 49 -10.12 9.98 0.82
N GLY A 50 -11.13 9.33 0.20
CA GLY A 50 -12.05 10.01 -0.71
C GLY A 50 -12.79 11.16 -0.04
N LYS A 51 -13.31 10.95 1.17
CA LYS A 51 -13.98 11.98 1.94
C LYS A 51 -13.05 13.15 2.29
N LYS A 52 -11.85 12.85 2.82
CA LYS A 52 -10.84 13.89 3.10
C LYS A 52 -10.53 14.73 1.87
N LEU A 53 -10.27 14.08 0.73
CA LEU A 53 -9.93 14.77 -0.51
C LEU A 53 -11.09 15.63 -1.05
N ASN A 54 -12.33 15.17 -0.88
CA ASN A 54 -13.52 15.94 -1.27
C ASN A 54 -13.72 17.20 -0.41
N GLU A 55 -13.41 17.11 0.88
CA GLU A 55 -13.56 18.22 1.85
C GLU A 55 -12.34 19.18 1.83
N SER A 56 -11.24 18.82 1.19
CA SER A 56 -9.99 19.58 1.12
C SER A 56 -9.77 20.24 -0.23
N ASN A 57 -9.05 21.36 -0.23
CA ASN A 57 -8.48 21.97 -1.44
C ASN A 57 -7.01 21.50 -1.68
N ASP A 58 -6.57 20.43 -1.01
CA ASP A 58 -5.26 19.82 -1.16
C ASP A 58 -5.42 18.36 -1.62
N TYR A 59 -4.50 17.89 -2.44
CA TYR A 59 -4.42 16.48 -2.87
C TYR A 59 -3.53 15.64 -1.96
N ASN A 60 -2.71 16.26 -1.11
CA ASN A 60 -1.80 15.52 -0.24
C ASN A 60 -2.59 14.70 0.79
N CYS A 61 -2.40 13.39 0.71
CA CYS A 61 -3.00 12.44 1.63
C CYS A 61 -2.05 11.25 1.80
N LYS A 62 -1.23 11.28 2.85
CA LYS A 62 -0.25 10.23 3.12
C LYS A 62 -0.90 9.02 3.75
N VAL A 63 -0.79 7.89 3.07
CA VAL A 63 -1.40 6.62 3.44
C VAL A 63 -0.34 5.58 3.71
N LEU A 64 -0.42 4.92 4.85
CA LEU A 64 0.39 3.77 5.22
C LEU A 64 -0.48 2.54 5.36
N ASP A 65 -0.07 1.44 4.72
CA ASP A 65 -0.55 0.11 5.03
C ASP A 65 0.59 -0.69 5.70
N PRO A 66 0.50 -0.97 7.02
CA PRO A 66 1.57 -1.62 7.77
C PRO A 66 1.64 -3.14 7.59
N ALA A 67 0.74 -3.73 6.81
CA ALA A 67 0.71 -5.15 6.46
C ALA A 67 0.12 -5.29 5.04
N CYS A 68 0.77 -4.62 4.06
CA CYS A 68 0.13 -4.26 2.80
C CYS A 68 -0.15 -5.44 1.86
N GLY A 69 0.49 -6.61 2.06
CA GLY A 69 0.33 -7.72 1.13
C GLY A 69 0.63 -7.28 -0.30
N SER A 70 -0.27 -7.57 -1.21
CA SER A 70 -0.22 -7.13 -2.62
C SER A 70 -0.53 -5.64 -2.86
N GLY A 71 -0.83 -4.87 -1.80
CA GLY A 71 -1.00 -3.42 -1.85
C GLY A 71 -2.38 -2.91 -2.23
N ILE A 72 -3.43 -3.73 -2.12
CA ILE A 72 -4.77 -3.38 -2.63
C ILE A 72 -5.30 -2.05 -2.07
N PHE A 73 -5.14 -1.75 -0.77
CA PHE A 73 -5.56 -0.47 -0.19
C PHE A 73 -4.79 0.72 -0.78
N LEU A 74 -3.50 0.54 -1.06
CA LEU A 74 -2.64 1.58 -1.62
C LEU A 74 -2.94 1.83 -3.10
N VAL A 75 -3.20 0.76 -3.85
CA VAL A 75 -3.60 0.80 -5.26
C VAL A 75 -4.94 1.52 -5.44
N GLU A 76 -5.91 1.26 -4.57
CA GLU A 76 -7.21 1.94 -4.60
C GLU A 76 -7.14 3.41 -4.11
N SER A 77 -6.16 3.73 -3.26
CA SER A 77 -5.97 5.08 -2.74
C SER A 77 -5.32 6.03 -3.75
N LEU A 78 -4.36 5.51 -4.52
CA LEU A 78 -3.54 6.32 -5.43
C LEU A 78 -4.35 7.03 -6.52
N PRO A 79 -5.32 6.39 -7.22
CA PRO A 79 -6.17 7.06 -8.20
C PRO A 79 -6.92 8.25 -7.62
N LYS A 80 -7.48 8.12 -6.42
CA LYS A 80 -8.23 9.22 -5.78
C LYS A 80 -7.36 10.46 -5.54
N ILE A 81 -6.08 10.24 -5.16
CA ILE A 81 -5.10 11.31 -4.96
C ILE A 81 -4.73 11.95 -6.30
N ILE A 82 -4.48 11.14 -7.34
CA ILE A 82 -4.14 11.62 -8.68
C ILE A 82 -5.30 12.41 -9.29
N GLU A 83 -6.53 11.89 -9.20
CA GLU A 83 -7.74 12.57 -9.70
C GLU A 83 -7.95 13.92 -8.99
N LYS A 84 -7.71 13.97 -7.69
CA LYS A 84 -7.77 15.24 -6.95
C LYS A 84 -6.69 16.21 -7.41
N TYR A 85 -5.46 15.73 -7.64
CA TYR A 85 -4.37 16.56 -8.21
C TYR A 85 -4.78 17.14 -9.58
N ILE A 86 -5.32 16.29 -10.48
CA ILE A 86 -5.79 16.70 -11.81
C ILE A 86 -6.86 17.78 -11.67
N ALA A 87 -7.83 17.59 -10.79
CA ALA A 87 -8.94 18.53 -10.60
C ALA A 87 -8.49 19.89 -10.06
N ILE A 88 -7.60 19.89 -9.06
CA ILE A 88 -7.11 21.15 -8.44
C ILE A 88 -6.24 21.96 -9.41
N ASN A 89 -5.42 21.27 -10.22
CA ASN A 89 -4.50 21.93 -11.15
C ASN A 89 -5.11 22.11 -12.56
N GLU A 90 -6.39 21.78 -12.74
CA GLU A 90 -7.13 21.91 -14.02
C GLU A 90 -6.36 21.26 -15.19
N ILE A 91 -5.77 20.06 -14.93
CA ILE A 91 -4.97 19.36 -15.91
C ILE A 91 -5.87 18.83 -17.03
N THR A 92 -5.67 19.35 -18.25
CA THR A 92 -6.43 18.91 -19.44
C THR A 92 -5.63 17.99 -20.34
N ASP A 93 -4.29 18.07 -20.31
CA ASP A 93 -3.40 17.16 -21.02
C ASP A 93 -2.50 16.41 -20.05
N THR A 94 -2.74 15.10 -19.96
CA THR A 94 -1.96 14.18 -19.11
C THR A 94 -0.68 13.68 -19.78
N ASN A 95 -0.41 14.10 -21.03
CA ASN A 95 0.75 13.61 -21.79
C ASN A 95 1.95 14.59 -21.76
N THR A 96 2.11 15.31 -20.68
CA THR A 96 3.21 16.24 -20.47
C THR A 96 4.28 15.65 -19.55
N ASP A 97 5.53 16.11 -19.69
CA ASP A 97 6.62 15.72 -18.80
C ASP A 97 6.36 16.18 -17.35
N ASP A 98 5.76 17.35 -17.20
CA ASP A 98 5.38 17.88 -15.88
C ASP A 98 4.36 16.97 -15.18
N PHE A 99 3.36 16.48 -15.91
CA PHE A 99 2.40 15.55 -15.34
C PHE A 99 3.03 14.18 -15.03
N ARG A 100 3.92 13.66 -15.89
CA ARG A 100 4.68 12.44 -15.61
C ARG A 100 5.52 12.59 -14.33
N GLN A 101 6.14 13.74 -14.14
CA GLN A 101 6.91 14.01 -12.92
C GLN A 101 6.00 14.13 -11.69
N ALA A 102 4.84 14.79 -11.84
CA ALA A 102 3.84 14.88 -10.78
C ALA A 102 3.33 13.50 -10.33
N LEU A 103 3.02 12.59 -11.25
CA LEU A 103 2.61 11.22 -10.93
C LEU A 103 3.64 10.49 -10.05
N LYS A 104 4.94 10.63 -10.37
CA LYS A 104 6.01 10.03 -9.57
C LYS A 104 6.05 10.63 -8.17
N SER A 105 5.99 11.96 -8.07
CA SER A 105 6.01 12.67 -6.79
C SER A 105 4.80 12.27 -5.94
N ILE A 106 3.60 12.21 -6.53
CA ILE A 106 2.39 11.78 -5.84
C ILE A 106 2.57 10.39 -5.23
N ALA A 107 3.07 9.41 -6.00
CA ALA A 107 3.29 8.07 -5.48
C ALA A 107 4.34 8.06 -4.35
N GLN A 108 5.47 8.76 -4.53
CA GLN A 108 6.55 8.81 -3.54
C GLN A 108 6.19 9.57 -2.26
N GLU A 109 5.30 10.55 -2.34
CA GLU A 109 4.97 11.38 -1.20
C GLU A 109 3.77 10.87 -0.41
N ASN A 110 2.89 10.06 -1.04
CA ASN A 110 1.61 9.72 -0.43
C ASN A 110 1.40 8.23 -0.15
N ILE A 111 2.11 7.31 -0.82
CA ILE A 111 1.83 5.87 -0.75
C ILE A 111 2.96 5.13 -0.06
N PHE A 112 2.65 4.45 1.06
CA PHE A 112 3.63 3.70 1.87
C PHE A 112 3.08 2.34 2.26
N GLY A 113 3.90 1.30 2.13
CA GLY A 113 3.54 -0.07 2.46
C GLY A 113 4.66 -0.81 3.18
N ILE A 114 4.29 -1.65 4.13
CA ILE A 114 5.22 -2.53 4.83
C ILE A 114 4.65 -3.94 4.76
N ASP A 115 5.48 -4.91 4.41
CA ASP A 115 5.14 -6.32 4.53
C ASP A 115 6.41 -7.14 4.76
N LYS A 116 6.27 -8.26 5.44
CA LYS A 116 7.39 -9.19 5.70
C LYS A 116 7.71 -10.07 4.49
N ASP A 117 6.75 -10.27 3.58
CA ASP A 117 6.92 -11.09 2.38
C ASP A 117 7.51 -10.24 1.25
N PRO A 118 8.74 -10.55 0.80
CA PRO A 118 9.38 -9.82 -0.28
C PRO A 118 8.61 -9.92 -1.60
N SER A 119 7.91 -11.04 -1.85
CA SER A 119 7.11 -11.22 -3.06
C SER A 119 5.87 -10.33 -3.03
N ALA A 120 5.22 -10.20 -1.87
CA ALA A 120 4.10 -9.28 -1.66
C ALA A 120 4.52 -7.84 -1.97
N ILE A 121 5.63 -7.38 -1.41
CA ILE A 121 6.18 -6.05 -1.66
C ILE A 121 6.47 -5.81 -3.15
N GLN A 122 7.03 -6.80 -3.86
CA GLN A 122 7.28 -6.67 -5.30
C GLN A 122 5.97 -6.53 -6.10
N VAL A 123 4.95 -7.30 -5.73
CA VAL A 123 3.63 -7.22 -6.37
C VAL A 123 2.95 -5.88 -6.06
N ALA A 124 3.02 -5.42 -4.82
CA ALA A 124 2.47 -4.13 -4.42
C ALA A 124 3.10 -2.97 -5.22
N ILE A 125 4.43 -2.94 -5.34
CA ILE A 125 5.14 -1.94 -6.14
C ILE A 125 4.74 -2.05 -7.62
N PHE A 126 4.68 -3.26 -8.17
CA PHE A 126 4.26 -3.49 -9.54
C PHE A 126 2.83 -2.99 -9.80
N SER A 127 1.90 -3.26 -8.88
CA SER A 127 0.52 -2.78 -8.96
C SER A 127 0.43 -1.25 -8.92
N VAL A 128 1.24 -0.59 -8.07
CA VAL A 128 1.36 0.87 -8.07
C VAL A 128 1.89 1.39 -9.42
N TYR A 129 2.88 0.72 -10.00
CA TYR A 129 3.40 1.13 -11.32
C TYR A 129 2.35 1.00 -12.42
N LEU A 130 1.54 -0.05 -12.40
CA LEU A 130 0.44 -0.20 -13.35
C LEU A 130 -0.60 0.92 -13.17
N THR A 131 -0.95 1.26 -11.92
CA THR A 131 -1.84 2.40 -11.64
C THR A 131 -1.29 3.71 -12.24
N LEU A 132 0.02 3.96 -12.14
CA LEU A 132 0.62 5.14 -12.77
C LEU A 132 0.56 5.10 -14.31
N LEU A 133 0.66 3.90 -14.90
CA LEU A 133 0.56 3.72 -16.34
C LEU A 133 -0.84 3.97 -16.90
N ASP A 134 -1.90 3.77 -16.11
CA ASP A 134 -3.28 4.07 -16.54
C ASP A 134 -3.47 5.55 -16.90
N TYR A 135 -2.61 6.42 -16.41
CA TYR A 135 -2.58 7.84 -16.72
C TYR A 135 -1.66 8.19 -17.90
N GLN A 136 -1.08 7.19 -18.59
CA GLN A 136 -0.20 7.38 -19.74
C GLN A 136 -0.83 6.85 -21.02
N LYS A 137 -0.58 7.51 -22.15
CA LYS A 137 -0.98 6.97 -23.45
C LYS A 137 -0.07 5.78 -23.80
N PRO A 138 -0.59 4.70 -24.40
CA PRO A 138 0.20 3.53 -24.77
C PRO A 138 1.45 3.84 -25.60
N ALA A 139 1.38 4.83 -26.50
CA ALA A 139 2.51 5.24 -27.34
C ALA A 139 3.68 5.86 -26.53
N ASP A 140 3.42 6.39 -25.35
CA ASP A 140 4.36 7.15 -24.54
C ASP A 140 4.88 6.40 -23.32
N ILE A 141 4.35 5.18 -23.07
CA ILE A 141 4.76 4.33 -21.93
C ILE A 141 6.28 4.13 -21.89
N GLY A 142 6.95 3.98 -23.03
CA GLY A 142 8.41 3.82 -23.12
C GLY A 142 9.22 5.03 -22.61
N GLN A 143 8.60 6.18 -22.51
CA GLN A 143 9.22 7.42 -22.00
C GLN A 143 9.01 7.56 -20.48
N PHE A 144 8.02 6.88 -19.89
CA PHE A 144 7.76 6.94 -18.46
C PHE A 144 8.85 6.22 -17.67
N ARG A 145 9.42 6.90 -16.69
CA ARG A 145 10.42 6.33 -15.78
C ARG A 145 9.77 6.18 -14.40
N PHE A 146 9.65 4.95 -13.95
CA PHE A 146 9.05 4.67 -12.65
C PHE A 146 9.87 5.27 -11.51
N PRO A 147 9.21 5.75 -10.44
CA PRO A 147 9.91 6.16 -9.23
C PRO A 147 10.54 4.96 -8.52
N ASN A 148 11.63 5.17 -7.80
CA ASN A 148 12.14 4.14 -6.89
C ASN A 148 11.27 4.15 -5.62
N LEU A 149 10.59 3.05 -5.36
CA LEU A 149 9.70 2.88 -4.19
C LEU A 149 10.24 1.84 -3.20
N MET A 150 11.11 0.91 -3.67
CA MET A 150 11.67 -0.15 -2.82
C MET A 150 12.64 0.44 -1.78
N GLY A 151 12.48 0.05 -0.52
CA GLY A 151 13.32 0.50 0.59
C GLY A 151 13.10 1.96 1.01
N THR A 152 12.17 2.66 0.36
CA THR A 152 11.81 4.05 0.68
C THR A 152 10.35 4.19 1.09
N ASN A 153 9.46 3.78 0.22
CA ASN A 153 8.01 3.78 0.40
C ASN A 153 7.48 2.37 0.72
N PHE A 154 8.06 1.36 0.07
CA PHE A 154 7.72 -0.04 0.29
C PHE A 154 8.89 -0.73 0.98
N ILE A 155 8.65 -1.19 2.21
CA ILE A 155 9.68 -1.76 3.09
C ILE A 155 9.37 -3.23 3.33
N CYS A 156 10.32 -4.10 2.95
CA CYS A 156 10.24 -5.53 3.25
C CYS A 156 10.73 -5.79 4.67
N SER A 157 9.81 -5.87 5.64
CA SER A 157 10.12 -6.09 7.06
C SER A 157 8.89 -6.51 7.86
N ASP A 158 9.12 -7.14 9.00
CA ASP A 158 8.12 -7.14 10.08
C ASP A 158 7.93 -5.69 10.56
N THR A 159 6.71 -5.18 10.55
CA THR A 159 6.37 -3.80 10.94
C THR A 159 6.86 -3.42 12.33
N PHE A 160 6.99 -4.41 13.20
CA PHE A 160 7.47 -4.22 14.58
C PHE A 160 8.97 -4.45 14.74
N ASP A 161 9.74 -4.62 13.65
CA ASP A 161 11.19 -4.83 13.74
C ASP A 161 11.95 -3.53 14.02
N LEU A 162 12.22 -3.28 15.29
CA LEU A 162 12.96 -2.12 15.78
C LEU A 162 14.42 -2.03 15.25
N ASN A 163 14.94 -3.08 14.62
CA ASN A 163 16.31 -3.11 14.11
C ASN A 163 16.40 -2.88 12.61
N ASN A 164 15.28 -2.93 11.90
CA ASN A 164 15.26 -2.70 10.46
C ASN A 164 15.70 -1.27 10.12
N LYS A 165 16.65 -1.13 9.19
CA LYS A 165 17.24 0.16 8.84
C LYS A 165 16.27 1.06 8.06
N ASP A 166 15.47 0.45 7.18
CA ASP A 166 14.55 1.19 6.32
C ASP A 166 13.36 1.71 7.14
N LEU A 167 12.86 0.92 8.12
CA LEU A 167 11.85 1.38 9.07
C LEU A 167 12.37 2.54 9.93
N LYS A 168 13.60 2.45 10.41
CA LYS A 168 14.22 3.57 11.14
C LYS A 168 14.35 4.81 10.26
N ALA A 169 14.79 4.64 9.01
CA ALA A 169 14.89 5.75 8.07
C ALA A 169 13.51 6.39 7.77
N LEU A 170 12.43 5.60 7.76
CA LEU A 170 11.06 6.11 7.64
C LEU A 170 10.65 6.88 8.91
N GLU A 171 10.92 6.35 10.10
CA GLU A 171 10.67 7.01 11.40
C GLU A 171 11.46 8.32 11.53
N ASP A 172 12.74 8.32 11.13
CA ASP A 172 13.62 9.51 11.18
C ASP A 172 13.14 10.65 10.28
N LYS A 173 12.46 10.35 9.18
CA LYS A 173 11.82 11.35 8.31
C LYS A 173 10.65 12.06 8.98
N LYS A 174 10.16 11.57 10.13
CA LYS A 174 9.00 12.10 10.87
C LYS A 174 7.78 12.33 9.98
N ILE A 175 7.54 11.40 9.06
CA ILE A 175 6.38 11.46 8.19
C ILE A 175 5.13 11.35 9.04
N HIS A 176 4.25 12.32 8.90
CA HIS A 176 2.93 12.27 9.49
C HIS A 176 1.96 11.66 8.47
N PHE A 177 1.44 10.47 8.76
CA PHE A 177 0.45 9.83 7.92
C PHE A 177 -0.94 10.36 8.25
N ASP A 178 -1.71 10.64 7.22
CA ASP A 178 -3.11 11.06 7.38
C ASP A 178 -3.99 9.85 7.70
N TYR A 179 -3.66 8.70 7.08
CA TYR A 179 -4.34 7.44 7.33
C TYR A 179 -3.36 6.29 7.45
N ILE A 180 -3.64 5.42 8.40
CA ILE A 180 -3.05 4.08 8.50
C ILE A 180 -4.20 3.12 8.27
N ILE A 181 -4.19 2.42 7.13
CA ILE A 181 -5.27 1.52 6.70
C ILE A 181 -4.67 0.20 6.22
N GLY A 182 -5.36 -0.89 6.47
CA GLY A 182 -4.93 -2.21 6.03
C GLY A 182 -5.77 -3.32 6.68
N ASN A 183 -5.49 -4.56 6.29
CA ASN A 183 -6.05 -5.75 6.91
C ASN A 183 -4.92 -6.56 7.54
N PRO A 184 -4.55 -6.28 8.80
CA PRO A 184 -3.43 -6.96 9.45
C PRO A 184 -3.72 -8.45 9.67
N PRO A 185 -2.69 -9.30 9.78
CA PRO A 185 -2.86 -10.75 9.90
C PRO A 185 -3.62 -11.14 11.17
N TRP A 186 -4.68 -11.94 10.99
CA TRP A 186 -5.54 -12.45 12.05
C TRP A 186 -5.00 -13.77 12.58
N LYS A 187 -4.13 -13.74 13.59
CA LYS A 187 -3.62 -14.97 14.23
C LYS A 187 -4.26 -15.20 15.58
N ARG A 188 -4.98 -16.31 15.72
CA ARG A 188 -5.53 -16.78 17.00
C ARG A 188 -4.47 -17.19 18.02
N SER A 189 -3.25 -17.47 17.56
CA SER A 189 -2.15 -17.95 18.43
C SER A 189 -1.57 -16.90 19.38
N GLY A 190 -2.09 -15.68 19.34
CA GLY A 190 -1.59 -14.57 20.15
C GLY A 190 -0.19 -14.08 19.73
N ILE A 191 0.33 -13.10 20.46
CA ILE A 191 1.67 -12.56 20.25
C ILE A 191 2.70 -13.58 20.75
N LYS A 192 3.53 -14.08 19.84
CA LYS A 192 4.59 -15.04 20.20
C LYS A 192 5.63 -14.39 21.11
N LYS A 193 6.05 -15.12 22.14
CA LYS A 193 7.17 -14.70 23.03
C LYS A 193 8.42 -14.45 22.20
N GLN A 194 9.14 -13.35 22.52
CA GLN A 194 10.36 -12.90 21.87
C GLN A 194 10.19 -12.48 20.37
N SER A 195 8.95 -12.35 19.88
CA SER A 195 8.69 -11.78 18.56
C SER A 195 9.02 -10.29 18.50
N CYS A 196 9.18 -9.75 17.28
CA CYS A 196 9.37 -8.32 17.07
C CYS A 196 8.23 -7.52 17.71
N CYS A 197 6.99 -7.98 17.51
CA CYS A 197 5.79 -7.37 18.09
C CYS A 197 5.86 -7.32 19.63
N GLU A 198 6.18 -8.43 20.30
CA GLU A 198 6.29 -8.42 21.78
C GLU A 198 7.37 -7.45 22.29
N LYS A 199 8.53 -7.45 21.63
CA LYS A 199 9.63 -6.54 21.98
C LYS A 199 9.22 -5.08 21.80
N TYR A 200 8.57 -4.77 20.66
CA TYR A 200 8.07 -3.43 20.37
C TYR A 200 7.07 -2.96 21.41
N LEU A 201 6.04 -3.77 21.70
CA LEU A 201 5.01 -3.42 22.67
C LEU A 201 5.58 -3.24 24.09
N LYS A 202 6.56 -4.07 24.50
CA LYS A 202 7.27 -3.90 25.76
C LYS A 202 8.02 -2.59 25.82
N GLN A 203 8.77 -2.27 24.76
CA GLN A 203 9.57 -1.05 24.69
C GLN A 203 8.69 0.22 24.72
N LYS A 204 7.53 0.17 24.06
CA LYS A 204 6.57 1.29 24.01
C LYS A 204 5.62 1.32 25.22
N GLY A 205 5.66 0.32 26.12
CA GLY A 205 4.78 0.24 27.30
C GLY A 205 3.32 -0.13 26.99
N TYR A 206 3.07 -0.77 25.85
CA TYR A 206 1.73 -1.12 25.36
C TYR A 206 1.34 -2.59 25.55
N LEU A 207 2.28 -3.44 25.98
CA LEU A 207 2.03 -4.89 26.06
C LEU A 207 0.82 -5.27 26.92
N GLU A 208 0.58 -4.54 28.00
CA GLU A 208 -0.56 -4.79 28.89
C GLU A 208 -1.87 -4.18 28.38
N LYS A 209 -1.79 -3.25 27.42
CA LYS A 209 -2.95 -2.60 26.82
C LYS A 209 -3.54 -3.42 25.67
N VAL A 210 -2.76 -4.33 25.08
CA VAL A 210 -3.22 -5.26 24.05
C VAL A 210 -4.00 -6.38 24.74
N GLY A 211 -5.32 -6.38 24.61
CA GLY A 211 -6.28 -7.23 25.35
C GLY A 211 -5.91 -8.73 25.35
N ASN A 212 -6.47 -9.53 24.45
CA ASN A 212 -6.16 -10.98 24.37
C ASN A 212 -4.74 -11.28 23.81
N LYS A 213 -3.88 -10.26 23.65
CA LYS A 213 -2.55 -10.37 23.04
C LYS A 213 -2.60 -10.95 21.61
N GLU A 214 -3.67 -10.67 20.89
CA GLU A 214 -3.80 -11.03 19.49
C GLU A 214 -2.94 -10.09 18.63
N LEU A 215 -2.30 -10.64 17.59
CA LEU A 215 -1.39 -9.87 16.74
C LEU A 215 -2.09 -8.68 16.07
N ALA A 216 -3.33 -8.87 15.61
CA ALA A 216 -4.10 -7.80 14.96
C ALA A 216 -4.32 -6.59 15.87
N GLN A 217 -4.47 -6.79 17.18
CA GLN A 217 -4.64 -5.71 18.15
C GLN A 217 -3.38 -4.86 18.35
N ALA A 218 -2.21 -5.35 17.97
CA ALA A 218 -0.97 -4.58 18.03
C ALA A 218 -0.86 -3.53 16.92
N PHE A 219 -1.68 -3.62 15.88
CA PHE A 219 -1.72 -2.65 14.77
C PHE A 219 -2.72 -1.49 15.03
N VAL A 220 -3.51 -1.55 16.07
CA VAL A 220 -4.50 -0.56 16.48
C VAL A 220 -3.99 0.24 17.68
#